data_e994aa0c84afdf7bdd84216fedf38af5
#
_entry.id   e994aa0c84afdf7bdd84216fedf38af5
#
_cell.length_a   1.000
_cell.length_b   1.000
_cell.length_c   1.000
_cell.angle_alpha   90.00
_cell.angle_beta   90.00
_cell.angle_gamma   90.00
#
_symmetry.space_group_name_H-M   'P 1'
#
loop_
_entity.id
_entity.type
_entity.pdbx_description
1 polymer ?
#
loop_
_entity_poly.entity_id
_entity_poly.type
_entity_poly.pdbx_seq_one_letter_code
_entity_poly.pdbx_strand_id
1 'polypeptide(L)'
;SLPASFFKQFSAGDLSSRMQGIGQLCAAISSAVLGIGASSLFSLIYLGQVFSFAPSLVAPSLLITLLSLAVTALSALCQVRYGKKQLMAAAKNSGVVFSLFTGIQKIRLAGAERRAFAHWAEGYREQAEYQYASPVFVRAGEAIAAGITTVGTILIYYSAAMHQVAAADYIAFSASFGMVSGALTSLASVGVMAAQIRPLVEMVEPILQAEPEVAEGKQMIRRLSGGLELSNISFRYVPDGPLILDNVSLKIRPGQYVAVVGETGCGKSTLMRLMLGFEKPQKGAVYYDGKDLAKADLKSLRQHIGVVMQNGKLFQGDIYSNIVISAPELSLDDAWEAAEMAGIADDIRAMPMGMHTLISEGGGGISGGQR
;
A
#
# COMPACT_ATOMS: atom_id res chain seq x y z
N SER A 1 7.69 11.18 -4.77
CA SER A 1 6.63 12.02 -4.18
C SER A 1 5.40 11.95 -5.06
N LEU A 2 4.27 11.45 -4.52
CA LEU A 2 3.01 11.35 -5.23
C LEU A 2 2.23 12.68 -5.13
N PRO A 3 1.48 13.08 -6.17
CA PRO A 3 0.70 14.30 -6.16
C PRO A 3 -0.48 14.22 -5.17
N ALA A 4 -0.90 15.37 -4.61
CA ALA A 4 -2.00 15.44 -3.66
C ALA A 4 -3.33 14.89 -4.21
N SER A 5 -3.55 14.97 -5.53
CA SER A 5 -4.71 14.41 -6.22
C SER A 5 -4.78 12.88 -6.15
N PHE A 6 -3.64 12.21 -6.10
CA PHE A 6 -3.56 10.75 -5.95
C PHE A 6 -4.16 10.28 -4.62
N PHE A 7 -3.83 10.97 -3.51
CA PHE A 7 -4.32 10.61 -2.18
C PHE A 7 -5.83 10.78 -2.00
N LYS A 8 -6.50 11.53 -2.88
CA LYS A 8 -7.97 11.69 -2.85
C LYS A 8 -8.71 10.50 -3.46
N GLN A 9 -8.05 9.69 -4.27
CA GLN A 9 -8.66 8.54 -4.96
C GLN A 9 -8.81 7.33 -4.04
N PHE A 10 -8.07 7.28 -2.95
CA PHE A 10 -8.01 6.15 -2.03
C PHE A 10 -8.33 6.57 -0.60
N SER A 11 -8.99 5.68 0.16
CA SER A 11 -9.08 5.87 1.60
C SER A 11 -7.72 5.62 2.26
N ALA A 12 -7.50 6.20 3.45
CA ALA A 12 -6.25 5.99 4.19
C ALA A 12 -6.00 4.50 4.49
N GLY A 13 -7.06 3.74 4.79
CA GLY A 13 -6.97 2.29 5.02
C GLY A 13 -6.62 1.51 3.75
N ASP A 14 -7.19 1.86 2.60
CA ASP A 14 -6.85 1.26 1.31
C ASP A 14 -5.39 1.55 0.94
N LEU A 15 -4.96 2.80 1.10
CA LEU A 15 -3.58 3.18 0.82
C LEU A 15 -2.59 2.45 1.74
N SER A 16 -2.91 2.32 3.03
CA SER A 16 -2.10 1.54 3.98
C SER A 16 -1.98 0.08 3.55
N SER A 17 -3.10 -0.55 3.14
CA SER A 17 -3.09 -1.93 2.63
C SER A 17 -2.25 -2.09 1.37
N ARG A 18 -2.29 -1.13 0.46
CA ARG A 18 -1.47 -1.12 -0.77
C ARG A 18 0.02 -0.98 -0.45
N MET A 19 0.38 -0.14 0.52
CA MET A 19 1.78 -0.01 0.97
C MET A 19 2.30 -1.29 1.63
N GLN A 20 1.48 -1.95 2.46
CA GLN A 20 1.81 -3.26 3.02
C GLN A 20 1.95 -4.33 1.92
N GLY A 21 1.17 -4.24 0.85
CA GLY A 21 1.28 -5.09 -0.34
C GLY A 21 2.65 -5.03 -1.00
N ILE A 22 3.34 -3.89 -0.96
CA ILE A 22 4.72 -3.77 -1.47
C ILE A 22 5.67 -4.67 -0.66
N GLY A 23 5.57 -4.63 0.67
CA GLY A 23 6.37 -5.49 1.55
C GLY A 23 6.10 -6.98 1.31
N GLN A 24 4.82 -7.34 1.14
CA GLN A 24 4.43 -8.71 0.81
C GLN A 24 4.95 -9.15 -0.56
N LEU A 25 4.93 -8.27 -1.56
CA LEU A 25 5.48 -8.52 -2.89
C LEU A 25 6.98 -8.78 -2.82
N CYS A 26 7.74 -7.95 -2.12
CA CYS A 26 9.18 -8.14 -1.93
C CYS A 26 9.48 -9.46 -1.20
N ALA A 27 8.74 -9.77 -0.15
CA ALA A 27 8.89 -11.03 0.59
C ALA A 27 8.57 -12.25 -0.29
N ALA A 28 7.51 -12.19 -1.10
CA ALA A 28 7.13 -13.25 -2.02
C ALA A 28 8.22 -13.51 -3.08
N ILE A 29 8.74 -12.45 -3.69
CA ILE A 29 9.82 -12.56 -4.69
C ILE A 29 11.10 -13.14 -4.04
N SER A 30 11.50 -12.64 -2.88
CA SER A 30 12.68 -13.14 -2.17
C SER A 30 12.55 -14.62 -1.79
N SER A 31 11.38 -15.03 -1.27
CA SER A 31 11.11 -16.43 -0.92
C SER A 31 11.08 -17.34 -2.15
N ALA A 32 10.53 -16.85 -3.28
CA ALA A 32 10.53 -17.60 -4.53
C ALA A 32 11.96 -17.83 -5.04
N VAL A 33 12.80 -16.81 -5.06
CA VAL A 33 14.19 -16.89 -5.53
C VAL A 33 15.00 -17.84 -4.65
N LEU A 34 14.91 -17.71 -3.33
CA LEU A 34 15.62 -18.57 -2.39
C LEU A 34 15.13 -20.02 -2.42
N GLY A 35 13.80 -20.23 -2.54
CA GLY A 35 13.18 -21.55 -2.60
C GLY A 35 13.57 -22.32 -3.85
N ILE A 36 13.62 -21.67 -5.01
CA ILE A 36 14.03 -22.30 -6.27
C ILE A 36 15.52 -22.61 -6.26
N GLY A 37 16.36 -21.65 -5.82
CA GLY A 37 17.82 -21.75 -5.95
C GLY A 37 18.41 -22.92 -5.17
N ALA A 38 17.98 -23.13 -3.93
CA ALA A 38 18.52 -24.20 -3.09
C ALA A 38 17.98 -25.59 -3.47
N SER A 39 16.67 -25.71 -3.74
CA SER A 39 16.04 -27.01 -3.95
C SER A 39 16.34 -27.62 -5.33
N SER A 40 16.45 -26.80 -6.38
CA SER A 40 16.63 -27.31 -7.75
C SER A 40 18.04 -27.81 -8.04
N LEU A 41 19.08 -27.20 -7.45
CA LEU A 41 20.47 -27.66 -7.66
C LEU A 41 20.70 -29.07 -7.11
N PHE A 42 20.21 -29.35 -5.91
CA PHE A 42 20.37 -30.65 -5.27
C PHE A 42 19.46 -31.74 -5.88
N SER A 43 18.29 -31.37 -6.38
CA SER A 43 17.34 -32.34 -6.96
C SER A 43 17.89 -33.06 -8.21
N LEU A 44 18.76 -32.41 -9.01
CA LEU A 44 19.37 -33.02 -10.19
C LEU A 44 20.29 -34.21 -9.83
N ILE A 45 21.05 -34.09 -8.72
CA ILE A 45 21.94 -35.13 -8.24
C ILE A 45 21.10 -36.34 -7.77
N TYR A 46 20.06 -36.07 -6.99
CA TYR A 46 19.16 -37.11 -6.45
C TYR A 46 18.35 -37.80 -7.56
N LEU A 47 18.02 -37.10 -8.64
CA LEU A 47 17.34 -37.70 -9.80
C LEU A 47 18.20 -38.82 -10.43
N GLY A 48 19.50 -38.59 -10.58
CA GLY A 48 20.42 -39.64 -11.05
C GLY A 48 20.49 -40.86 -10.12
N GLN A 49 20.49 -40.62 -8.80
CA GLN A 49 20.51 -41.68 -7.79
C GLN A 49 19.25 -42.52 -7.78
N VAL A 50 18.05 -41.93 -7.97
CA VAL A 50 16.77 -42.64 -8.05
C VAL A 50 16.78 -43.70 -9.18
N PHE A 51 17.36 -43.35 -10.34
CA PHE A 51 17.46 -44.28 -11.47
C PHE A 51 18.53 -45.37 -11.26
N SER A 52 19.57 -45.07 -10.43
CA SER A 52 20.67 -45.98 -10.22
C SER A 52 20.38 -47.08 -9.21
N PHE A 53 19.72 -46.78 -8.09
CA PHE A 53 19.55 -47.74 -6.97
C PHE A 53 18.41 -48.75 -7.17
N ALA A 54 17.26 -48.37 -7.72
CA ALA A 54 16.13 -49.28 -7.90
C ALA A 54 15.28 -48.90 -9.13
N PRO A 55 15.69 -49.27 -10.35
CA PRO A 55 14.95 -48.95 -11.58
C PRO A 55 13.50 -49.42 -11.61
N SER A 56 13.21 -50.56 -10.93
CA SER A 56 11.86 -51.11 -10.82
C SER A 56 10.88 -50.25 -10.03
N LEU A 57 11.37 -49.41 -9.14
CA LEU A 57 10.56 -48.52 -8.30
C LEU A 57 10.33 -47.14 -8.94
N VAL A 58 11.02 -46.81 -10.02
CA VAL A 58 10.94 -45.50 -10.68
C VAL A 58 9.54 -45.24 -11.23
N ALA A 59 8.95 -46.22 -11.93
CA ALA A 59 7.62 -46.05 -12.54
C ALA A 59 6.51 -45.75 -11.49
N PRO A 60 6.34 -46.54 -10.42
CA PRO A 60 5.35 -46.26 -9.40
C PRO A 60 5.64 -44.95 -8.66
N SER A 61 6.89 -44.61 -8.40
CA SER A 61 7.24 -43.35 -7.73
C SER A 61 6.94 -42.11 -8.56
N LEU A 62 7.22 -42.15 -9.87
CA LEU A 62 6.88 -41.07 -10.79
C LEU A 62 5.36 -40.86 -10.87
N LEU A 63 4.58 -41.95 -10.92
CA LEU A 63 3.12 -41.85 -10.96
C LEU A 63 2.55 -41.20 -9.71
N ILE A 64 3.04 -41.56 -8.53
CA ILE A 64 2.64 -40.96 -7.26
C ILE A 64 3.00 -39.46 -7.22
N THR A 65 4.21 -39.14 -7.67
CA THR A 65 4.68 -37.75 -7.69
C THR A 65 3.87 -36.89 -8.66
N LEU A 66 3.58 -37.38 -9.85
CA LEU A 66 2.75 -36.69 -10.84
C LEU A 66 1.32 -36.50 -10.32
N LEU A 67 0.75 -37.50 -9.64
CA LEU A 67 -0.58 -37.39 -9.06
C LEU A 67 -0.63 -36.37 -7.93
N SER A 68 0.33 -36.38 -7.02
CA SER A 68 0.42 -35.40 -5.94
C SER A 68 0.63 -33.99 -6.49
N LEU A 69 1.45 -33.85 -7.51
CA LEU A 69 1.73 -32.57 -8.17
C LEU A 69 0.50 -32.04 -8.91
N ALA A 70 -0.27 -32.88 -9.55
CA ALA A 70 -1.53 -32.53 -10.22
C ALA A 70 -2.57 -32.01 -9.20
N VAL A 71 -2.73 -32.70 -8.06
CA VAL A 71 -3.64 -32.27 -6.99
C VAL A 71 -3.18 -30.94 -6.41
N THR A 72 -1.89 -30.77 -6.14
CA THR A 72 -1.33 -29.53 -5.62
C THR A 72 -1.52 -28.37 -6.61
N ALA A 73 -1.23 -28.58 -7.89
CA ALA A 73 -1.42 -27.57 -8.92
C ALA A 73 -2.88 -27.16 -9.08
N LEU A 74 -3.81 -28.13 -9.07
CA LEU A 74 -5.23 -27.86 -9.22
C LEU A 74 -5.79 -27.10 -7.99
N SER A 75 -5.41 -27.50 -6.77
CA SER A 75 -5.78 -26.79 -5.55
C SER A 75 -5.23 -25.37 -5.53
N ALA A 76 -3.99 -25.20 -6.00
CA ALA A 76 -3.32 -23.93 -6.14
C ALA A 76 -4.05 -22.96 -7.08
N LEU A 77 -4.43 -23.40 -8.27
CA LEU A 77 -5.17 -22.60 -9.24
C LEU A 77 -6.51 -22.12 -8.68
N CYS A 78 -7.20 -22.98 -7.94
CA CYS A 78 -8.43 -22.62 -7.23
C CYS A 78 -8.14 -21.60 -6.11
N GLN A 79 -7.10 -21.83 -5.32
CA GLN A 79 -6.71 -20.97 -4.20
C GLN A 79 -6.37 -19.53 -4.65
N VAL A 80 -5.71 -19.38 -5.80
CA VAL A 80 -5.41 -18.06 -6.38
C VAL A 80 -6.68 -17.25 -6.66
N ARG A 81 -7.71 -17.89 -7.24
CA ARG A 81 -8.98 -17.21 -7.54
C ARG A 81 -9.71 -16.75 -6.27
N TYR A 82 -9.74 -17.60 -5.25
CA TYR A 82 -10.37 -17.27 -3.96
C TYR A 82 -9.54 -16.25 -3.18
N GLY A 83 -8.21 -16.37 -3.19
CA GLY A 83 -7.29 -15.44 -2.54
C GLY A 83 -7.42 -14.01 -3.07
N LYS A 84 -7.58 -13.83 -4.39
CA LYS A 84 -7.84 -12.49 -4.97
C LYS A 84 -9.12 -11.86 -4.41
N LYS A 85 -10.22 -12.62 -4.37
CA LYS A 85 -11.51 -12.13 -3.83
C LYS A 85 -11.40 -11.82 -2.34
N GLN A 86 -10.73 -12.68 -1.57
CA GLN A 86 -10.48 -12.48 -0.15
C GLN A 86 -9.67 -11.20 0.10
N LEU A 87 -8.60 -10.97 -0.68
CA LEU A 87 -7.74 -9.78 -0.55
C LEU A 87 -8.53 -8.50 -0.82
N MET A 88 -9.39 -8.49 -1.86
CA MET A 88 -10.24 -7.33 -2.17
C MET A 88 -11.28 -7.07 -1.07
N ALA A 89 -11.91 -8.12 -0.55
CA ALA A 89 -12.87 -8.00 0.55
C ALA A 89 -12.19 -7.52 1.84
N ALA A 90 -10.98 -8.01 2.14
CA ALA A 90 -10.19 -7.58 3.28
C ALA A 90 -9.79 -6.10 3.18
N ALA A 91 -9.35 -5.64 2.01
CA ALA A 91 -9.01 -4.23 1.78
C ALA A 91 -10.22 -3.31 1.98
N LYS A 92 -11.38 -3.69 1.44
CA LYS A 92 -12.65 -2.96 1.63
C LYS A 92 -13.04 -2.89 3.11
N ASN A 93 -12.97 -4.02 3.82
CA ASN A 93 -13.30 -4.09 5.25
C ASN A 93 -12.32 -3.27 6.11
N SER A 94 -11.02 -3.25 5.80
CA SER A 94 -10.04 -2.39 6.45
C SER A 94 -10.38 -0.91 6.32
N GLY A 95 -10.90 -0.48 5.16
CA GLY A 95 -11.41 0.88 4.96
C GLY A 95 -12.59 1.22 5.87
N VAL A 96 -13.53 0.28 6.04
CA VAL A 96 -14.66 0.43 6.98
C VAL A 96 -14.15 0.55 8.41
N VAL A 97 -13.26 -0.33 8.85
CA VAL A 97 -12.66 -0.31 10.19
C VAL A 97 -12.01 1.05 10.46
N PHE A 98 -11.19 1.53 9.53
CA PHE A 98 -10.53 2.83 9.65
C PHE A 98 -11.55 3.98 9.78
N SER A 99 -12.62 3.97 8.98
CA SER A 99 -13.66 5.00 9.05
C SER A 99 -14.41 4.99 10.39
N LEU A 100 -14.65 3.80 10.95
CA LEU A 100 -15.30 3.64 12.25
C LEU A 100 -14.43 4.17 13.39
N PHE A 101 -13.12 3.87 13.37
CA PHE A 101 -12.18 4.41 14.37
C PHE A 101 -12.04 5.92 14.26
N THR A 102 -11.91 6.46 13.06
CA THR A 102 -11.83 7.93 12.85
C THR A 102 -13.11 8.63 13.29
N GLY A 103 -14.27 7.98 13.12
CA GLY A 103 -15.59 8.50 13.51
C GLY A 103 -16.04 8.11 14.92
N ILE A 104 -15.19 7.50 15.77
CA ILE A 104 -15.59 6.89 17.04
C ILE A 104 -16.31 7.86 17.99
N GLN A 105 -15.86 9.12 18.04
CA GLN A 105 -16.52 10.13 18.89
C GLN A 105 -17.98 10.38 18.45
N LYS A 106 -18.23 10.47 17.14
CA LYS A 106 -19.57 10.66 16.59
C LYS A 106 -20.46 9.43 16.86
N ILE A 107 -19.90 8.23 16.72
CA ILE A 107 -20.59 6.97 17.00
C ILE A 107 -21.01 6.93 18.48
N ARG A 108 -20.11 7.27 19.40
CA ARG A 108 -20.36 7.32 20.84
C ARG A 108 -21.40 8.37 21.21
N LEU A 109 -21.30 9.58 20.68
CA LEU A 109 -22.26 10.66 20.94
C LEU A 109 -23.67 10.33 20.43
N ALA A 110 -23.75 9.56 19.34
CA ALA A 110 -25.04 9.15 18.77
C ALA A 110 -25.60 7.84 19.35
N GLY A 111 -24.87 7.15 20.26
CA GLY A 111 -25.25 5.82 20.78
C GLY A 111 -25.41 4.77 19.67
N ALA A 112 -24.61 4.90 18.59
CA ALA A 112 -24.79 4.14 17.35
C ALA A 112 -23.84 2.92 17.24
N GLU A 113 -23.29 2.43 18.37
CA GLU A 113 -22.30 1.34 18.39
C GLU A 113 -22.84 0.06 17.74
N ARG A 114 -24.10 -0.29 18.00
CA ARG A 114 -24.73 -1.48 17.40
C ARG A 114 -24.83 -1.37 15.88
N ARG A 115 -25.13 -0.17 15.35
CA ARG A 115 -25.17 0.06 13.89
C ARG A 115 -23.77 0.02 13.27
N ALA A 116 -22.79 0.61 13.95
CA ALA A 116 -21.40 0.58 13.55
C ALA A 116 -20.87 -0.85 13.49
N PHE A 117 -21.17 -1.66 14.52
CA PHE A 117 -20.83 -3.08 14.54
C PHE A 117 -21.55 -3.87 13.43
N ALA A 118 -22.85 -3.65 13.21
CA ALA A 118 -23.59 -4.31 12.14
C ALA A 118 -22.99 -3.99 10.74
N HIS A 119 -22.61 -2.74 10.52
CA HIS A 119 -21.98 -2.32 9.26
C HIS A 119 -20.62 -2.99 9.05
N TRP A 120 -19.79 -3.07 10.09
CA TRP A 120 -18.54 -3.82 10.04
C TRP A 120 -18.76 -5.31 9.82
N ALA A 121 -19.70 -5.92 10.56
CA ALA A 121 -20.00 -7.34 10.49
C ALA A 121 -20.46 -7.78 9.09
N GLU A 122 -21.21 -6.92 8.37
CA GLU A 122 -21.63 -7.17 6.99
C GLU A 122 -20.41 -7.23 6.04
N GLY A 123 -19.48 -6.28 6.15
CA GLY A 123 -18.23 -6.31 5.37
C GLY A 123 -17.33 -7.49 5.75
N TYR A 124 -17.26 -7.82 7.04
CA TYR A 124 -16.49 -8.97 7.53
C TYR A 124 -17.09 -10.30 7.08
N ARG A 125 -18.44 -10.42 7.00
CA ARG A 125 -19.11 -11.61 6.49
C ARG A 125 -18.66 -11.94 5.06
N GLU A 126 -18.58 -10.94 4.18
CA GLU A 126 -18.10 -11.12 2.80
C GLU A 126 -16.66 -11.65 2.79
N GLN A 127 -15.78 -11.08 3.61
CA GLN A 127 -14.40 -11.54 3.75
C GLN A 127 -14.31 -12.97 4.31
N ALA A 128 -15.09 -13.27 5.36
CA ALA A 128 -15.11 -14.56 6.02
C ALA A 128 -15.67 -15.66 5.10
N GLU A 129 -16.63 -15.35 4.24
CA GLU A 129 -17.16 -16.28 3.25
C GLU A 129 -16.06 -16.76 2.30
N TYR A 130 -15.23 -15.87 1.78
CA TYR A 130 -14.09 -16.28 0.94
C TYR A 130 -13.01 -17.00 1.72
N GLN A 131 -12.81 -16.71 3.00
CA GLN A 131 -11.79 -17.32 3.84
C GLN A 131 -12.19 -18.72 4.32
N TYR A 132 -13.44 -18.88 4.77
CA TYR A 132 -13.89 -20.10 5.47
C TYR A 132 -14.83 -20.98 4.64
N ALA A 133 -15.58 -20.42 3.70
CA ALA A 133 -16.48 -21.17 2.83
C ALA A 133 -15.87 -21.52 1.46
N SER A 134 -14.52 -21.47 1.34
CA SER A 134 -13.86 -21.95 0.14
C SER A 134 -14.16 -23.44 -0.09
N PRO A 135 -14.18 -23.94 -1.35
CA PRO A 135 -14.48 -25.33 -1.66
C PRO A 135 -13.62 -26.30 -0.85
N VAL A 136 -14.21 -27.40 -0.42
CA VAL A 136 -13.52 -28.43 0.38
C VAL A 136 -12.21 -28.88 -0.25
N PHE A 137 -12.16 -28.97 -1.59
CA PHE A 137 -10.97 -29.32 -2.34
C PHE A 137 -9.81 -28.33 -2.13
N VAL A 138 -10.10 -27.05 -2.02
CA VAL A 138 -9.07 -26.02 -1.75
C VAL A 138 -8.54 -26.13 -0.31
N ARG A 139 -9.44 -26.43 0.64
CA ARG A 139 -9.09 -26.56 2.06
C ARG A 139 -8.39 -27.87 2.38
N ALA A 140 -8.79 -28.95 1.71
CA ALA A 140 -8.26 -30.29 1.92
C ALA A 140 -7.12 -30.65 0.93
N GLY A 141 -6.76 -29.76 0.01
CA GLY A 141 -5.79 -30.05 -1.05
C GLY A 141 -4.44 -30.53 -0.51
N GLU A 142 -3.92 -29.87 0.51
CA GLU A 142 -2.67 -30.30 1.18
C GLU A 142 -2.83 -31.65 1.88
N ALA A 143 -3.94 -31.88 2.56
CA ALA A 143 -4.23 -33.15 3.23
C ALA A 143 -4.41 -34.29 2.22
N ILE A 144 -5.04 -34.03 1.09
CA ILE A 144 -5.20 -34.99 -0.02
C ILE A 144 -3.82 -35.31 -0.62
N ALA A 145 -2.98 -34.31 -0.88
CA ALA A 145 -1.63 -34.52 -1.40
C ALA A 145 -0.76 -35.33 -0.41
N ALA A 146 -0.83 -35.01 0.88
CA ALA A 146 -0.16 -35.77 1.94
C ALA A 146 -0.67 -37.23 2.02
N GLY A 147 -1.98 -37.42 1.90
CA GLY A 147 -2.59 -38.76 1.83
C GLY A 147 -2.08 -39.58 0.64
N ILE A 148 -2.03 -38.98 -0.56
CA ILE A 148 -1.48 -39.60 -1.78
C ILE A 148 -0.01 -39.99 -1.56
N THR A 149 0.78 -39.12 -0.95
CA THR A 149 2.20 -39.38 -0.67
C THR A 149 2.37 -40.50 0.33
N THR A 150 1.55 -40.56 1.39
CA THR A 150 1.60 -41.60 2.41
C THR A 150 1.21 -42.97 1.83
N VAL A 151 0.08 -43.05 1.13
CA VAL A 151 -0.37 -44.29 0.44
C VAL A 151 0.65 -44.68 -0.61
N GLY A 152 1.19 -43.71 -1.34
CA GLY A 152 2.23 -43.93 -2.33
C GLY A 152 3.50 -44.54 -1.74
N THR A 153 3.95 -44.07 -0.59
CA THR A 153 5.12 -44.65 0.12
C THR A 153 4.87 -46.10 0.50
N ILE A 154 3.67 -46.43 0.97
CA ILE A 154 3.29 -47.82 1.27
C ILE A 154 3.31 -48.69 0.00
N LEU A 155 2.81 -48.19 -1.13
CA LEU A 155 2.81 -48.92 -2.40
C LEU A 155 4.24 -49.14 -2.94
N ILE A 156 5.14 -48.12 -2.78
CA ILE A 156 6.55 -48.24 -3.16
C ILE A 156 7.21 -49.33 -2.29
N TYR A 157 6.95 -49.33 -0.98
CA TYR A 157 7.47 -50.37 -0.08
C TYR A 157 6.99 -51.78 -0.49
N TYR A 158 5.70 -51.92 -0.76
CA TYR A 158 5.14 -53.20 -1.24
C TYR A 158 5.77 -53.64 -2.56
N SER A 159 5.94 -52.73 -3.52
CA SER A 159 6.60 -52.99 -4.79
C SER A 159 8.06 -53.42 -4.62
N ALA A 160 8.79 -52.78 -3.68
CA ALA A 160 10.17 -53.13 -3.35
C ALA A 160 10.27 -54.58 -2.79
N ALA A 161 9.33 -54.95 -1.92
CA ALA A 161 9.27 -56.31 -1.38
C ALA A 161 8.97 -57.35 -2.47
N MET A 162 8.04 -57.06 -3.37
CA MET A 162 7.69 -57.96 -4.50
C MET A 162 8.83 -58.15 -5.50
N HIS A 163 9.63 -57.11 -5.76
CA HIS A 163 10.78 -57.17 -6.66
C HIS A 163 12.08 -57.57 -5.95
N GLN A 164 12.03 -57.95 -4.67
CA GLN A 164 13.17 -58.40 -3.86
C GLN A 164 14.34 -57.40 -3.86
N VAL A 165 14.02 -56.11 -3.84
CA VAL A 165 15.03 -55.03 -3.78
C VAL A 165 15.77 -55.15 -2.46
N ALA A 166 17.11 -55.07 -2.50
CA ALA A 166 17.91 -55.12 -1.28
C ALA A 166 17.57 -53.96 -0.34
N ALA A 167 17.57 -54.19 0.97
CA ALA A 167 17.20 -53.20 1.98
C ALA A 167 18.05 -51.90 1.89
N ALA A 168 19.34 -52.06 1.58
CA ALA A 168 20.24 -50.94 1.39
C ALA A 168 19.85 -50.06 0.20
N ASP A 169 19.51 -50.67 -0.95
CA ASP A 169 19.10 -49.98 -2.17
C ASP A 169 17.75 -49.30 -1.99
N TYR A 170 16.80 -49.94 -1.26
CA TYR A 170 15.53 -49.33 -0.93
C TYR A 170 15.68 -48.10 -0.05
N ILE A 171 16.56 -48.12 0.97
CA ILE A 171 16.81 -46.99 1.85
C ILE A 171 17.43 -45.83 1.04
N ALA A 172 18.42 -46.11 0.22
CA ALA A 172 19.05 -45.14 -0.65
C ALA A 172 18.08 -44.55 -1.68
N PHE A 173 17.23 -45.39 -2.30
CA PHE A 173 16.17 -44.95 -3.19
C PHE A 173 15.15 -44.06 -2.47
N SER A 174 14.65 -44.50 -1.31
CA SER A 174 13.63 -43.78 -0.54
C SER A 174 14.12 -42.39 -0.09
N ALA A 175 15.38 -42.30 0.34
CA ALA A 175 15.99 -40.99 0.70
C ALA A 175 16.09 -40.07 -0.53
N SER A 176 16.61 -40.60 -1.65
CA SER A 176 16.74 -39.81 -2.87
C SER A 176 15.38 -39.43 -3.48
N PHE A 177 14.40 -40.34 -3.45
CA PHE A 177 13.04 -40.06 -3.88
C PHE A 177 12.36 -38.99 -3.02
N GLY A 178 12.56 -39.03 -1.68
CA GLY A 178 12.05 -38.03 -0.77
C GLY A 178 12.59 -36.61 -1.11
N MET A 179 13.87 -36.51 -1.44
CA MET A 179 14.50 -35.24 -1.84
C MET A 179 13.96 -34.73 -3.20
N VAL A 180 13.81 -35.62 -4.19
CA VAL A 180 13.23 -35.25 -5.51
C VAL A 180 11.76 -34.83 -5.37
N SER A 181 10.96 -35.60 -4.61
CA SER A 181 9.55 -35.28 -4.37
C SER A 181 9.39 -33.95 -3.61
N GLY A 182 10.23 -33.70 -2.58
CA GLY A 182 10.28 -32.45 -1.88
C GLY A 182 10.64 -31.25 -2.76
N ALA A 183 11.62 -31.41 -3.65
CA ALA A 183 11.99 -30.37 -4.61
C ALA A 183 10.87 -30.07 -5.62
N LEU A 184 10.18 -31.09 -6.12
CA LEU A 184 9.03 -30.90 -7.01
C LEU A 184 7.85 -30.21 -6.32
N THR A 185 7.60 -30.56 -5.06
CA THR A 185 6.57 -29.88 -4.23
C THR A 185 6.96 -28.42 -3.95
N SER A 186 8.22 -28.13 -3.70
CA SER A 186 8.72 -26.77 -3.55
C SER A 186 8.56 -25.95 -4.84
N LEU A 187 8.85 -26.53 -6.01
CA LEU A 187 8.60 -25.88 -7.30
C LEU A 187 7.13 -25.60 -7.54
N ALA A 188 6.24 -26.54 -7.16
CA ALA A 188 4.79 -26.32 -7.25
C ALA A 188 4.34 -25.17 -6.34
N SER A 189 4.85 -25.08 -5.11
CA SER A 189 4.51 -24.01 -4.18
C SER A 189 5.00 -22.64 -4.67
N VAL A 190 6.15 -22.60 -5.34
CA VAL A 190 6.65 -21.36 -6.01
C VAL A 190 5.71 -20.97 -7.16
N GLY A 191 5.19 -21.92 -7.93
CA GLY A 191 4.16 -21.64 -8.94
C GLY A 191 2.90 -21.01 -8.36
N VAL A 192 2.43 -21.50 -7.20
CA VAL A 192 1.31 -20.90 -6.44
C VAL A 192 1.65 -19.48 -6.00
N MET A 193 2.83 -19.29 -5.42
CA MET A 193 3.30 -17.99 -4.97
C MET A 193 3.42 -16.99 -6.13
N ALA A 194 3.95 -17.42 -7.28
CA ALA A 194 4.02 -16.61 -8.49
C ALA A 194 2.63 -16.18 -8.98
N ALA A 195 1.64 -17.06 -8.87
CA ALA A 195 0.26 -16.74 -9.22
C ALA A 195 -0.40 -15.74 -8.23
N GLN A 196 0.05 -15.69 -6.97
CA GLN A 196 -0.39 -14.71 -5.97
C GLN A 196 0.30 -13.33 -6.16
N ILE A 197 1.44 -13.28 -6.84
CA ILE A 197 2.15 -12.02 -7.14
C ILE A 197 1.28 -11.11 -8.00
N ARG A 198 0.57 -11.65 -8.98
CA ARG A 198 -0.26 -10.84 -9.89
C ARG A 198 -1.32 -9.98 -9.19
N PRO A 199 -2.15 -10.50 -8.26
CA PRO A 199 -3.08 -9.67 -7.49
C PRO A 199 -2.41 -8.61 -6.63
N LEU A 200 -1.23 -8.92 -6.07
CA LEU A 200 -0.44 -7.94 -5.31
C LEU A 200 0.10 -6.82 -6.21
N VAL A 201 0.59 -7.16 -7.42
CA VAL A 201 1.02 -6.18 -8.41
C VAL A 201 -0.15 -5.30 -8.83
N GLU A 202 -1.32 -5.87 -9.19
CA GLU A 202 -2.53 -5.11 -9.55
C GLU A 202 -2.97 -4.16 -8.42
N MET A 203 -2.75 -4.53 -7.15
CA MET A 203 -3.06 -3.70 -5.99
C MET A 203 -2.07 -2.53 -5.83
N VAL A 204 -0.79 -2.76 -6.12
CA VAL A 204 0.30 -1.78 -5.96
C VAL A 204 0.49 -0.93 -7.22
N GLU A 205 0.09 -1.43 -8.39
CA GLU A 205 0.26 -0.81 -9.70
C GLU A 205 -0.15 0.67 -9.76
N PRO A 206 -1.29 1.12 -9.19
CA PRO A 206 -1.65 2.53 -9.18
C PRO A 206 -0.63 3.43 -8.49
N ILE A 207 0.08 2.90 -7.48
CA ILE A 207 1.14 3.64 -6.79
C ILE A 207 2.39 3.74 -7.68
N LEU A 208 2.73 2.65 -8.38
CA LEU A 208 3.93 2.57 -9.22
C LEU A 208 3.77 3.36 -10.53
N GLN A 209 2.56 3.43 -11.08
CA GLN A 209 2.25 4.13 -12.33
C GLN A 209 1.93 5.62 -12.11
N ALA A 210 1.69 6.04 -10.86
CA ALA A 210 1.40 7.43 -10.58
C ALA A 210 2.60 8.31 -10.94
N GLU A 211 2.35 9.33 -11.77
CA GLU A 211 3.38 10.31 -12.13
C GLU A 211 3.86 11.06 -10.87
N PRO A 212 5.17 11.08 -10.58
CA PRO A 212 5.70 11.85 -9.47
C PRO A 212 5.40 13.33 -9.63
N GLU A 213 5.06 14.01 -8.53
CA GLU A 213 4.85 15.46 -8.55
C GLU A 213 6.14 16.21 -8.90
N VAL A 214 7.28 15.67 -8.46
CA VAL A 214 8.63 16.15 -8.80
C VAL A 214 9.15 15.30 -9.95
N ALA A 215 9.14 15.84 -11.16
CA ALA A 215 9.72 15.22 -12.35
C ALA A 215 11.03 15.93 -12.74
N GLU A 216 11.96 15.17 -13.30
CA GLU A 216 13.20 15.73 -13.84
C GLU A 216 12.90 16.76 -14.96
N GLY A 217 13.70 17.82 -15.01
CA GLY A 217 13.59 18.88 -16.02
C GLY A 217 12.64 20.04 -15.69
N LYS A 218 12.02 20.06 -14.50
CA LYS A 218 11.24 21.22 -14.04
C LYS A 218 12.15 22.36 -13.56
N GLN A 219 11.68 23.60 -13.74
CA GLN A 219 12.44 24.78 -13.35
C GLN A 219 12.43 24.96 -11.82
N MET A 220 13.59 24.91 -11.21
CA MET A 220 13.75 25.25 -9.78
C MET A 220 13.47 26.74 -9.55
N ILE A 221 12.68 27.03 -8.52
CA ILE A 221 12.40 28.38 -8.09
C ILE A 221 13.31 28.72 -6.91
N ARG A 222 14.29 29.57 -7.15
CA ARG A 222 15.26 29.99 -6.10
C ARG A 222 14.79 31.20 -5.30
N ARG A 223 13.90 32.01 -5.88
CA ARG A 223 13.40 33.23 -5.26
C ARG A 223 12.06 33.63 -5.86
N LEU A 224 11.15 34.14 -5.05
CA LEU A 224 9.87 34.70 -5.46
C LEU A 224 9.80 36.16 -5.01
N SER A 225 9.32 37.03 -5.87
CA SER A 225 9.00 38.42 -5.54
C SER A 225 7.55 38.55 -5.04
N GLY A 226 6.71 37.55 -5.28
CA GLY A 226 5.32 37.50 -4.81
C GLY A 226 4.28 37.89 -5.86
N GLY A 227 4.66 38.03 -7.13
CA GLY A 227 3.71 38.21 -8.24
C GLY A 227 2.97 36.91 -8.54
N LEU A 228 1.63 36.94 -8.62
CA LEU A 228 0.79 35.80 -8.96
C LEU A 228 -0.21 36.19 -10.04
N GLU A 229 -0.30 35.33 -11.07
CA GLU A 229 -1.25 35.56 -12.16
C GLU A 229 -1.98 34.26 -12.49
N LEU A 230 -3.30 34.35 -12.53
CA LEU A 230 -4.17 33.31 -13.09
C LEU A 230 -4.69 33.81 -14.44
N SER A 231 -4.53 33.03 -15.47
CA SER A 231 -4.93 33.40 -16.82
C SER A 231 -5.96 32.42 -17.35
N ASN A 232 -7.21 32.89 -17.52
CA ASN A 232 -8.34 32.16 -18.14
C ASN A 232 -8.55 30.75 -17.55
N ILE A 233 -8.47 30.61 -16.22
CA ILE A 233 -8.59 29.35 -15.52
C ILE A 233 -10.03 28.81 -15.60
N SER A 234 -10.18 27.60 -16.15
CA SER A 234 -11.41 26.82 -16.03
C SER A 234 -11.09 25.48 -15.36
N PHE A 235 -11.90 25.11 -14.36
CA PHE A 235 -11.67 23.90 -13.58
C PHE A 235 -12.96 23.21 -13.14
N ARG A 236 -12.93 21.86 -13.19
CA ARG A 236 -13.92 20.94 -12.61
C ARG A 236 -13.23 19.73 -11.98
N TYR A 237 -13.83 19.15 -10.95
CA TYR A 237 -13.28 17.97 -10.29
C TYR A 237 -13.56 16.67 -11.04
N VAL A 238 -14.68 16.58 -11.72
CA VAL A 238 -15.11 15.39 -12.48
C VAL A 238 -15.25 15.78 -13.96
N PRO A 239 -14.77 14.98 -14.92
CA PRO A 239 -14.80 15.31 -16.35
C PRO A 239 -16.16 15.80 -16.85
N ASP A 240 -17.25 15.17 -16.44
CA ASP A 240 -18.62 15.51 -16.83
C ASP A 240 -19.39 16.33 -15.78
N GLY A 241 -18.70 16.79 -14.74
CA GLY A 241 -19.28 17.59 -13.67
C GLY A 241 -19.40 19.08 -14.01
N PRO A 242 -20.09 19.86 -13.17
CA PRO A 242 -20.20 21.30 -13.34
C PRO A 242 -18.84 21.98 -13.20
N LEU A 243 -18.64 23.06 -13.96
CA LEU A 243 -17.49 23.96 -13.79
C LEU A 243 -17.57 24.62 -12.40
N ILE A 244 -16.49 24.50 -11.65
CA ILE A 244 -16.34 25.20 -10.35
C ILE A 244 -15.73 26.58 -10.56
N LEU A 245 -14.80 26.68 -11.51
CA LEU A 245 -14.23 27.93 -11.98
C LEU A 245 -14.42 27.98 -13.49
N ASP A 246 -14.90 29.11 -13.98
CA ASP A 246 -15.13 29.33 -15.41
C ASP A 246 -14.46 30.62 -15.85
N ASN A 247 -13.41 30.47 -16.67
CA ASN A 247 -12.66 31.56 -17.28
C ASN A 247 -12.18 32.65 -16.28
N VAL A 248 -11.68 32.22 -15.10
CA VAL A 248 -11.24 33.15 -14.04
C VAL A 248 -9.85 33.69 -14.37
N SER A 249 -9.71 35.01 -14.38
CA SER A 249 -8.43 35.71 -14.53
C SER A 249 -8.21 36.65 -13.33
N LEU A 250 -7.02 36.61 -12.75
CA LEU A 250 -6.63 37.43 -11.58
C LEU A 250 -5.14 37.72 -11.66
N LYS A 251 -4.76 38.96 -11.39
CA LYS A 251 -3.36 39.36 -11.32
C LYS A 251 -3.08 40.07 -9.99
N ILE A 252 -2.15 39.51 -9.22
CA ILE A 252 -1.71 40.03 -7.93
C ILE A 252 -0.27 40.49 -8.09
N ARG A 253 0.01 41.72 -7.70
CA ARG A 253 1.36 42.32 -7.70
C ARG A 253 2.09 42.02 -6.37
N PRO A 254 3.40 41.97 -6.38
CA PRO A 254 4.17 41.88 -5.13
C PRO A 254 3.72 42.90 -4.08
N GLY A 255 3.60 42.47 -2.83
CA GLY A 255 3.19 43.30 -1.71
C GLY A 255 1.70 43.63 -1.61
N GLN A 256 0.87 43.15 -2.52
CA GLN A 256 -0.59 43.33 -2.45
C GLN A 256 -1.23 42.39 -1.43
N TYR A 257 -2.16 42.95 -0.67
CA TYR A 257 -3.12 42.19 0.13
C TYR A 257 -4.40 42.03 -0.63
N VAL A 258 -4.83 40.76 -0.86
CA VAL A 258 -6.01 40.45 -1.64
C VAL A 258 -6.96 39.57 -0.84
N ALA A 259 -8.23 39.98 -0.71
CA ALA A 259 -9.29 39.20 -0.09
C ALA A 259 -10.15 38.53 -1.17
N VAL A 260 -10.33 37.19 -1.06
CA VAL A 260 -11.23 36.42 -1.91
C VAL A 260 -12.52 36.15 -1.13
N VAL A 261 -13.60 36.83 -1.50
CA VAL A 261 -14.91 36.77 -0.83
C VAL A 261 -15.96 36.12 -1.73
N GLY A 262 -16.99 35.55 -1.15
CA GLY A 262 -18.09 34.93 -1.86
C GLY A 262 -18.81 33.87 -1.02
N GLU A 263 -19.90 33.35 -1.51
CA GLU A 263 -20.74 32.34 -0.83
C GLU A 263 -19.99 31.04 -0.60
N THR A 264 -20.48 30.21 0.35
CA THR A 264 -19.93 28.87 0.59
C THR A 264 -20.15 28.02 -0.65
N GLY A 265 -19.10 27.36 -1.13
CA GLY A 265 -19.16 26.51 -2.34
C GLY A 265 -18.87 27.23 -3.67
N CYS A 266 -18.69 28.56 -3.71
CA CYS A 266 -18.39 29.28 -4.94
C CYS A 266 -16.98 29.06 -5.54
N GLY A 267 -16.15 28.19 -4.94
CA GLY A 267 -14.85 27.82 -5.50
C GLY A 267 -13.62 28.49 -4.88
N LYS A 268 -13.73 29.26 -3.77
CA LYS A 268 -12.59 29.92 -3.09
C LYS A 268 -11.46 28.95 -2.74
N SER A 269 -11.80 27.84 -2.09
CA SER A 269 -10.81 26.81 -1.72
C SER A 269 -10.24 26.08 -2.93
N THR A 270 -11.01 25.97 -4.01
CA THR A 270 -10.56 25.39 -5.28
C THR A 270 -9.53 26.31 -5.94
N LEU A 271 -9.80 27.62 -5.92
CA LEU A 271 -8.85 28.61 -6.41
C LEU A 271 -7.51 28.54 -5.67
N MET A 272 -7.53 28.47 -4.33
CA MET A 272 -6.32 28.31 -3.53
C MET A 272 -5.57 27.00 -3.89
N ARG A 273 -6.28 25.91 -4.11
CA ARG A 273 -5.66 24.64 -4.49
C ARG A 273 -4.97 24.68 -5.85
N LEU A 274 -5.54 25.41 -6.80
CA LEU A 274 -4.92 25.63 -8.11
C LEU A 274 -3.67 26.49 -8.00
N MET A 275 -3.73 27.56 -7.18
CA MET A 275 -2.57 28.41 -6.91
C MET A 275 -1.42 27.62 -6.25
N LEU A 276 -1.72 26.70 -5.35
CA LEU A 276 -0.71 25.85 -4.69
C LEU A 276 -0.25 24.64 -5.53
N GLY A 277 -0.82 24.45 -6.71
CA GLY A 277 -0.50 23.33 -7.58
C GLY A 277 -1.00 21.98 -7.08
N PHE A 278 -1.98 21.93 -6.15
CA PHE A 278 -2.62 20.69 -5.72
C PHE A 278 -3.62 20.16 -6.75
N GLU A 279 -4.08 21.01 -7.65
CA GLU A 279 -4.93 20.69 -8.80
C GLU A 279 -4.34 21.31 -10.05
N LYS A 280 -4.61 20.70 -11.20
CA LYS A 280 -4.23 21.23 -12.51
C LYS A 280 -5.48 21.77 -13.23
N PRO A 281 -5.49 23.01 -13.74
CA PRO A 281 -6.62 23.52 -14.47
C PRO A 281 -6.79 22.78 -15.82
N GLN A 282 -8.03 22.62 -16.28
CA GLN A 282 -8.29 22.07 -17.62
C GLN A 282 -8.02 23.10 -18.72
N LYS A 283 -8.23 24.39 -18.42
CA LYS A 283 -7.89 25.50 -19.32
C LYS A 283 -7.21 26.61 -18.54
N GLY A 284 -6.36 27.36 -19.22
CA GLY A 284 -5.61 28.45 -18.63
C GLY A 284 -4.33 27.98 -17.93
N ALA A 285 -3.66 28.91 -17.26
CA ALA A 285 -2.42 28.65 -16.54
C ALA A 285 -2.26 29.57 -15.32
N VAL A 286 -1.49 29.09 -14.34
CA VAL A 286 -1.10 29.86 -13.13
C VAL A 286 0.38 30.22 -13.26
N TYR A 287 0.70 31.45 -12.97
CA TYR A 287 2.08 31.97 -13.06
C TYR A 287 2.52 32.59 -11.74
N TYR A 288 3.73 32.28 -11.31
CA TYR A 288 4.45 32.95 -10.24
C TYR A 288 5.62 33.73 -10.81
N ASP A 289 5.63 35.06 -10.63
CA ASP A 289 6.62 35.95 -11.23
C ASP A 289 6.86 35.71 -12.72
N GLY A 290 5.76 35.45 -13.47
CA GLY A 290 5.78 35.13 -14.89
C GLY A 290 6.21 33.72 -15.26
N LYS A 291 6.53 32.85 -14.28
CA LYS A 291 6.89 31.45 -14.51
C LYS A 291 5.66 30.57 -14.40
N ASP A 292 5.44 29.74 -15.42
CA ASP A 292 4.31 28.80 -15.48
C ASP A 292 4.45 27.72 -14.39
N LEU A 293 3.42 27.61 -13.54
CA LEU A 293 3.33 26.63 -12.46
C LEU A 293 3.45 25.18 -12.96
N ALA A 294 2.93 24.89 -14.14
CA ALA A 294 2.99 23.55 -14.73
C ALA A 294 4.43 23.10 -15.05
N LYS A 295 5.33 24.08 -15.31
CA LYS A 295 6.73 23.85 -15.63
C LYS A 295 7.66 24.03 -14.43
N ALA A 296 7.14 24.54 -13.30
CA ALA A 296 7.91 24.78 -12.09
C ALA A 296 8.06 23.51 -11.25
N ASP A 297 9.19 23.42 -10.54
CA ASP A 297 9.33 22.45 -9.47
C ASP A 297 8.50 22.90 -8.25
N LEU A 298 7.39 22.18 -8.01
CA LEU A 298 6.43 22.52 -6.95
C LEU A 298 7.04 22.46 -5.54
N LYS A 299 8.05 21.62 -5.34
CA LYS A 299 8.73 21.54 -4.03
C LYS A 299 9.48 22.84 -3.75
N SER A 300 10.29 23.29 -4.69
CA SER A 300 11.05 24.55 -4.55
C SER A 300 10.12 25.78 -4.48
N LEU A 301 8.99 25.77 -5.22
CA LEU A 301 7.99 26.84 -5.16
C LEU A 301 7.36 26.93 -3.77
N ARG A 302 6.85 25.80 -3.23
CA ARG A 302 6.13 25.78 -1.94
C ARG A 302 7.00 26.14 -0.75
N GLN A 303 8.32 25.97 -0.83
CA GLN A 303 9.27 26.44 0.18
C GLN A 303 9.27 27.98 0.35
N HIS A 304 8.79 28.71 -0.67
CA HIS A 304 8.69 30.17 -0.64
C HIS A 304 7.26 30.67 -0.37
N ILE A 305 6.32 29.78 -0.05
CA ILE A 305 4.91 30.13 0.18
C ILE A 305 4.49 29.65 1.56
N GLY A 306 4.12 30.58 2.44
CA GLY A 306 3.44 30.26 3.69
C GLY A 306 1.95 30.03 3.47
N VAL A 307 1.40 28.97 4.05
CA VAL A 307 -0.02 28.60 3.91
C VAL A 307 -0.62 28.24 5.26
N VAL A 308 -1.69 28.93 5.64
CA VAL A 308 -2.51 28.55 6.80
C VAL A 308 -3.77 27.85 6.30
N MET A 309 -3.89 26.57 6.62
CA MET A 309 -5.01 25.75 6.20
C MET A 309 -6.13 25.79 7.24
N GLN A 310 -7.39 25.84 6.80
CA GLN A 310 -8.56 25.84 7.70
C GLN A 310 -8.60 24.60 8.62
N ASN A 311 -8.17 23.46 8.13
CA ASN A 311 -8.15 22.18 8.85
C ASN A 311 -6.72 21.63 8.92
N GLY A 312 -5.74 22.47 9.26
CA GLY A 312 -4.36 22.03 9.44
C GLY A 312 -4.29 20.93 10.50
N LYS A 313 -3.54 19.87 10.22
CA LYS A 313 -3.26 18.80 11.18
C LYS A 313 -1.80 18.83 11.53
N LEU A 314 -1.52 18.69 12.82
CA LEU A 314 -0.16 18.53 13.30
C LEU A 314 0.24 17.05 13.23
N PHE A 315 1.50 16.81 13.00
CA PHE A 315 2.08 15.46 13.03
C PHE A 315 2.36 15.04 14.47
N GLN A 316 2.31 13.75 14.70
CA GLN A 316 2.76 13.18 15.96
C GLN A 316 4.25 13.51 16.17
N GLY A 317 4.59 14.05 17.32
CA GLY A 317 5.94 14.53 17.65
C GLY A 317 5.88 15.59 18.73
N ASP A 318 6.77 16.56 18.70
CA ASP A 318 6.73 17.74 19.55
C ASP A 318 6.40 19.01 18.75
N ILE A 319 6.20 20.13 19.44
CA ILE A 319 5.90 21.41 18.81
C ILE A 319 7.07 21.84 17.93
N TYR A 320 8.30 21.71 18.42
CA TYR A 320 9.51 22.05 17.65
C TYR A 320 9.55 21.32 16.30
N SER A 321 9.43 20.00 16.29
CA SER A 321 9.46 19.20 15.05
C SER A 321 8.35 19.55 14.07
N ASN A 322 7.19 20.00 14.56
CA ASN A 322 6.10 20.48 13.72
C ASN A 322 6.39 21.87 13.11
N ILE A 323 7.04 22.77 13.84
CA ILE A 323 7.41 24.10 13.34
C ILE A 323 8.50 23.98 12.25
N VAL A 324 9.55 23.21 12.51
CA VAL A 324 10.69 23.08 11.60
C VAL A 324 10.52 21.99 10.53
N ILE A 325 9.32 21.43 10.35
CA ILE A 325 9.07 20.29 9.45
C ILE A 325 9.49 20.54 8.00
N SER A 326 9.40 21.78 7.54
CA SER A 326 9.80 22.19 6.18
C SER A 326 11.28 22.55 6.05
N ALA A 327 11.96 22.80 7.19
CA ALA A 327 13.35 23.25 7.26
C ALA A 327 14.01 22.66 8.52
N PRO A 328 14.30 21.32 8.51
CA PRO A 328 14.78 20.60 9.69
C PRO A 328 16.18 21.02 10.17
N GLU A 329 16.88 21.83 9.39
CA GLU A 329 18.16 22.46 9.72
C GLU A 329 18.05 23.67 10.67
N LEU A 330 16.84 24.18 10.90
CA LEU A 330 16.61 25.33 11.79
C LEU A 330 16.79 24.97 13.26
N SER A 331 17.35 25.89 14.01
CA SER A 331 17.61 25.75 15.44
C SER A 331 16.35 25.91 16.29
N LEU A 332 16.49 25.61 17.59
CA LEU A 332 15.43 25.87 18.56
C LEU A 332 15.13 27.35 18.69
N ASP A 333 16.15 28.20 18.57
CA ASP A 333 16.01 29.67 18.65
C ASP A 333 15.21 30.21 17.46
N ASP A 334 15.46 29.69 16.24
CA ASP A 334 14.67 30.03 15.06
C ASP A 334 13.18 29.64 15.23
N ALA A 335 12.94 28.48 15.86
CA ALA A 335 11.58 28.02 16.15
C ALA A 335 10.87 28.93 17.17
N TRP A 336 11.60 29.46 18.17
CA TRP A 336 11.07 30.45 19.10
C TRP A 336 10.76 31.77 18.40
N GLU A 337 11.65 32.26 17.53
CA GLU A 337 11.41 33.47 16.74
C GLU A 337 10.15 33.32 15.87
N ALA A 338 9.99 32.19 15.21
CA ALA A 338 8.78 31.88 14.43
C ALA A 338 7.51 31.84 15.29
N ALA A 339 7.59 31.31 16.52
CA ALA A 339 6.47 31.27 17.46
C ALA A 339 6.12 32.67 17.98
N GLU A 340 7.10 33.53 18.17
CA GLU A 340 6.88 34.95 18.53
C GLU A 340 6.21 35.72 17.40
N MET A 341 6.69 35.55 16.17
CA MET A 341 6.07 36.14 14.98
C MET A 341 4.61 35.68 14.78
N ALA A 342 4.31 34.42 15.10
CA ALA A 342 2.96 33.86 15.03
C ALA A 342 2.06 34.25 16.23
N GLY A 343 2.65 34.85 17.30
CA GLY A 343 1.93 35.23 18.49
C GLY A 343 1.51 34.07 19.41
N ILE A 344 2.19 32.91 19.32
CA ILE A 344 1.90 31.71 20.12
C ILE A 344 2.99 31.43 21.18
N ALA A 345 4.09 32.19 21.21
CA ALA A 345 5.23 31.89 22.06
C ALA A 345 4.86 31.82 23.56
N ASP A 346 3.99 32.70 24.04
CA ASP A 346 3.58 32.73 25.44
C ASP A 346 2.74 31.49 25.81
N ASP A 347 1.85 31.05 24.92
CA ASP A 347 1.11 29.81 25.11
C ASP A 347 2.05 28.60 25.21
N ILE A 348 3.07 28.54 24.35
CA ILE A 348 4.06 27.44 24.35
C ILE A 348 4.91 27.50 25.64
N ARG A 349 5.33 28.70 26.11
CA ARG A 349 6.05 28.86 27.37
C ARG A 349 5.24 28.43 28.59
N ALA A 350 3.93 28.58 28.53
CA ALA A 350 3.02 28.14 29.60
C ALA A 350 2.82 26.63 29.65
N MET A 351 3.21 25.89 28.59
CA MET A 351 3.12 24.44 28.56
C MET A 351 4.25 23.78 29.37
N PRO A 352 4.01 22.65 30.07
CA PRO A 352 4.99 22.03 30.96
C PRO A 352 6.33 21.67 30.30
N MET A 353 6.34 21.36 29.01
CA MET A 353 7.54 20.99 28.25
C MET A 353 7.92 22.05 27.20
N GLY A 354 7.27 23.20 27.14
CA GLY A 354 7.55 24.24 26.17
C GLY A 354 7.51 23.73 24.74
N MET A 355 8.54 24.03 23.93
CA MET A 355 8.67 23.56 22.53
C MET A 355 8.70 22.02 22.39
N HIS A 356 9.08 21.30 23.44
CA HIS A 356 9.12 19.83 23.45
C HIS A 356 7.82 19.20 23.96
N THR A 357 6.74 19.99 24.06
CA THR A 357 5.42 19.46 24.40
C THR A 357 4.96 18.49 23.31
N LEU A 358 4.63 17.27 23.73
CA LEU A 358 4.25 16.20 22.82
C LEU A 358 2.84 16.41 22.26
N ILE A 359 2.74 16.28 20.96
CA ILE A 359 1.50 16.32 20.20
C ILE A 359 1.12 14.89 19.83
N SER A 360 -0.04 14.45 20.30
CA SER A 360 -0.57 13.13 19.93
C SER A 360 -1.17 13.13 18.52
N GLU A 361 -1.37 11.94 17.95
CA GLU A 361 -2.05 11.78 16.67
C GLU A 361 -3.42 12.49 16.67
N GLY A 362 -3.64 13.32 15.65
CA GLY A 362 -4.85 14.16 15.57
C GLY A 362 -4.79 15.50 16.27
N GLY A 363 -3.62 15.87 16.88
CA GLY A 363 -3.39 17.19 17.48
C GLY A 363 -4.02 17.34 18.87
N GLY A 364 -4.16 16.26 19.63
CA GLY A 364 -4.61 16.30 21.02
C GLY A 364 -3.64 17.11 21.89
N GLY A 365 -4.18 17.91 22.82
CA GLY A 365 -3.41 18.76 23.74
C GLY A 365 -3.23 20.21 23.29
N ILE A 366 -3.61 20.55 22.05
CA ILE A 366 -3.51 21.90 21.48
C ILE A 366 -4.87 22.35 20.97
N SER A 367 -5.28 23.57 21.29
CA SER A 367 -6.54 24.15 20.82
C SER A 367 -6.52 24.44 19.31
N GLY A 368 -7.70 24.57 18.68
CA GLY A 368 -7.80 24.90 17.26
C GLY A 368 -7.16 26.24 16.89
N GLY A 369 -7.18 27.21 17.81
CA GLY A 369 -6.54 28.50 17.60
C GLY A 369 -5.01 28.47 17.76
N GLN A 370 -4.51 27.60 18.64
CA GLN A 370 -3.05 27.40 18.84
C GLN A 370 -2.42 26.58 17.71
N ARG A 371 -3.20 25.81 16.97
CA ARG A 371 -2.78 24.98 15.84
C ARG A 371 -2.55 25.80 14.58
#